data_769111e41587b12358313d37fde9c55e
#
_entry.id   769111e41587b12358313d37fde9c55e
#
_cell.length_a   1.000
_cell.length_b   1.000
_cell.length_c   1.000
_cell.angle_alpha   90.00
_cell.angle_beta   90.00
_cell.angle_gamma   90.00
#
_symmetry.space_group_name_H-M   'P 1'
#
loop_
_entity.id
_entity.type
_entity.pdbx_description
1 polymer ?
#
loop_
_entity_poly.entity_id
_entity_poly.type
_entity_poly.pdbx_seq_one_letter_code
_entity_poly.pdbx_strand_id
1 'polypeptide(L)'
;MSHTPAPVYLSIGRAMEFIGDGQGVLTLLQTLQETLSNDLPRLQALIDQGDVLGAQRILHQLKGFTPVFCVDSLVDHVVRVEGLSKHAETSALRAAYSQLAPQLEALRHEVLAHLALQNPT
;
A
#
# COMPACT_ATOMS: atom_id res chain seq x y z
N MET A 1 -0.97 18.79 -22.96
CA MET A 1 -0.65 17.38 -22.74
C MET A 1 -0.63 17.07 -21.25
N SER A 2 -1.46 16.15 -20.84
CA SER A 2 -1.41 15.68 -19.47
C SER A 2 -0.31 14.65 -19.34
N HIS A 3 0.66 14.95 -18.50
CA HIS A 3 1.68 13.99 -18.10
C HIS A 3 1.23 13.28 -16.86
N THR A 4 1.04 11.97 -16.95
CA THR A 4 0.94 11.14 -15.75
C THR A 4 2.36 11.07 -15.17
N PRO A 5 2.58 11.55 -13.95
CA PRO A 5 3.90 11.45 -13.34
C PRO A 5 4.34 9.99 -13.24
N ALA A 6 5.62 9.73 -13.36
CA ALA A 6 6.15 8.40 -13.11
C ALA A 6 5.81 8.01 -11.66
N PRO A 7 5.39 6.76 -11.42
CA PRO A 7 5.07 6.33 -10.05
C PRO A 7 6.32 6.36 -9.17
N VAL A 8 6.11 6.77 -7.93
CA VAL A 8 7.18 6.85 -6.93
C VAL A 8 7.24 5.57 -6.10
N TYR A 9 6.10 4.98 -5.80
CA TYR A 9 6.00 3.82 -4.90
C TYR A 9 5.66 2.53 -5.63
N LEU A 10 4.84 2.59 -6.68
CA LEU A 10 4.47 1.43 -7.48
C LEU A 10 5.61 1.07 -8.43
N SER A 11 5.99 -0.21 -8.48
CA SER A 11 7.00 -0.73 -9.40
C SER A 11 6.40 -1.83 -10.26
N ILE A 12 6.03 -1.49 -11.49
CA ILE A 12 5.50 -2.46 -12.45
C ILE A 12 6.58 -3.48 -12.81
N GLY A 13 7.83 -3.04 -12.91
CA GLY A 13 8.96 -3.94 -13.20
C GLY A 13 9.08 -5.04 -12.14
N ARG A 14 8.97 -4.67 -10.87
CA ARG A 14 9.03 -5.64 -9.78
C ARG A 14 7.85 -6.61 -9.83
N ALA A 15 6.64 -6.09 -10.07
CA ALA A 15 5.46 -6.93 -10.21
C ALA A 15 5.62 -7.93 -11.35
N MET A 16 6.18 -7.50 -12.48
CA MET A 16 6.45 -8.39 -13.61
C MET A 16 7.45 -9.48 -13.27
N GLU A 17 8.48 -9.16 -12.48
CA GLU A 17 9.47 -10.16 -12.04
C GLU A 17 8.83 -11.25 -11.20
N PHE A 18 7.90 -10.87 -10.31
CA PHE A 18 7.23 -11.83 -9.43
C PHE A 18 6.15 -12.64 -10.13
N ILE A 19 5.38 -12.00 -11.02
CA ILE A 19 4.16 -12.59 -11.59
C ILE A 19 4.43 -13.22 -12.95
N GLY A 20 5.29 -12.60 -13.75
CA GLY A 20 5.77 -13.19 -14.99
C GLY A 20 4.99 -12.83 -16.25
N ASP A 21 3.78 -12.25 -16.14
CA ASP A 21 3.02 -11.83 -17.32
C ASP A 21 2.19 -10.58 -17.05
N GLY A 22 1.98 -9.78 -18.10
CA GLY A 22 1.31 -8.49 -17.98
C GLY A 22 -0.16 -8.59 -17.60
N GLN A 23 -0.85 -9.62 -18.08
CA GLN A 23 -2.27 -9.81 -17.74
C GLN A 23 -2.43 -10.15 -16.25
N GLY A 24 -1.54 -11.00 -15.73
CA GLY A 24 -1.52 -11.34 -14.31
C GLY A 24 -1.23 -10.11 -13.44
N VAL A 25 -0.31 -9.25 -13.89
CA VAL A 25 -0.03 -7.99 -13.18
C VAL A 25 -1.28 -7.12 -13.11
N LEU A 26 -1.99 -6.94 -14.22
CA LEU A 26 -3.20 -6.10 -14.26
C LEU A 26 -4.30 -6.68 -13.35
N THR A 27 -4.49 -7.99 -13.38
CA THR A 27 -5.49 -8.65 -12.52
C THR A 27 -5.19 -8.41 -11.05
N LEU A 28 -3.92 -8.58 -10.64
CA LEU A 28 -3.53 -8.38 -9.26
C LEU A 28 -3.54 -6.91 -8.86
N LEU A 29 -3.24 -5.99 -9.78
CA LEU A 29 -3.36 -4.56 -9.50
C LEU A 29 -4.80 -4.14 -9.25
N GLN A 30 -5.78 -4.73 -9.95
CA GLN A 30 -7.19 -4.48 -9.68
C GLN A 30 -7.55 -4.93 -8.26
N THR A 31 -7.08 -6.11 -7.85
CA THR A 31 -7.28 -6.60 -6.49
C THR A 31 -6.61 -5.69 -5.47
N LEU A 32 -5.38 -5.26 -5.75
CA LEU A 32 -4.64 -4.35 -4.88
C LEU A 32 -5.37 -3.02 -4.71
N GLN A 33 -5.91 -2.46 -5.80
CA GLN A 33 -6.67 -1.22 -5.76
C GLN A 33 -7.90 -1.35 -4.87
N GLU A 34 -8.66 -2.43 -5.00
CA GLU A 34 -9.82 -2.68 -4.17
C GLU A 34 -9.44 -2.84 -2.70
N THR A 35 -8.37 -3.60 -2.44
CA THR A 35 -7.86 -3.82 -1.09
C THR A 35 -7.44 -2.51 -0.44
N LEU A 36 -6.65 -1.68 -1.14
CA LEU A 36 -6.21 -0.40 -0.60
C LEU A 36 -7.39 0.54 -0.36
N SER A 37 -8.34 0.60 -1.30
CA SER A 37 -9.51 1.47 -1.16
C SER A 37 -10.38 1.09 0.04
N ASN A 38 -10.47 -0.19 0.37
CA ASN A 38 -11.23 -0.67 1.52
C ASN A 38 -10.44 -0.59 2.82
N ASP A 39 -9.16 -0.98 2.78
CA ASP A 39 -8.37 -1.17 4.00
C ASP A 39 -7.75 0.11 4.55
N LEU A 40 -7.38 1.07 3.70
CA LEU A 40 -6.73 2.29 4.20
C LEU A 40 -7.63 3.12 5.10
N PRO A 41 -8.92 3.40 4.74
CA PRO A 41 -9.80 4.08 5.67
C PRO A 41 -10.05 3.29 6.94
N ARG A 42 -10.16 1.97 6.82
CA ARG A 42 -10.37 1.09 7.96
C ARG A 42 -9.17 1.10 8.91
N LEU A 43 -7.96 1.03 8.36
CA LEU A 43 -6.73 1.10 9.15
C LEU A 43 -6.65 2.43 9.91
N GLN A 44 -6.95 3.54 9.22
CA GLN A 44 -6.95 4.85 9.87
C GLN A 44 -7.94 4.89 11.04
N ALA A 45 -9.15 4.38 10.83
CA ALA A 45 -10.17 4.34 11.89
C ALA A 45 -9.73 3.49 13.08
N LEU A 46 -9.13 2.34 12.83
CA LEU A 46 -8.63 1.46 13.90
C LEU A 46 -7.54 2.13 14.71
N ILE A 47 -6.60 2.81 14.05
CA ILE A 47 -5.54 3.54 14.74
C ILE A 47 -6.11 4.70 15.54
N ASP A 48 -7.06 5.44 14.99
CA ASP A 48 -7.71 6.56 15.70
C ASP A 48 -8.48 6.09 16.93
N GLN A 49 -9.05 4.90 16.88
CA GLN A 49 -9.78 4.29 17.99
C GLN A 49 -8.87 3.63 19.02
N GLY A 50 -7.58 3.51 18.72
CA GLY A 50 -6.63 2.82 19.59
C GLY A 50 -6.72 1.31 19.51
N ASP A 51 -7.36 0.75 18.46
CA ASP A 51 -7.44 -0.69 18.26
C ASP A 51 -6.16 -1.19 17.59
N VAL A 52 -5.13 -1.39 18.40
CA VAL A 52 -3.80 -1.78 17.93
C VAL A 52 -3.82 -3.16 17.27
N LEU A 53 -4.59 -4.09 17.83
CA LEU A 53 -4.64 -5.46 17.29
C LEU A 53 -5.29 -5.47 15.91
N GLY A 54 -6.39 -4.74 15.73
CA GLY A 54 -7.03 -4.60 14.43
C GLY A 54 -6.12 -3.95 13.39
N ALA A 55 -5.42 -2.88 13.82
CA ALA A 55 -4.46 -2.19 12.95
C ALA A 55 -3.31 -3.12 12.55
N GLN A 56 -2.80 -3.91 13.50
CA GLN A 56 -1.72 -4.86 13.24
C GLN A 56 -2.09 -5.86 12.14
N ARG A 57 -3.32 -6.35 12.14
CA ARG A 57 -3.78 -7.32 11.13
C ARG A 57 -3.71 -6.74 9.72
N ILE A 58 -4.16 -5.50 9.55
CA ILE A 58 -4.11 -4.85 8.24
C ILE A 58 -2.67 -4.54 7.84
N LEU A 59 -1.86 -4.04 8.78
CA LEU A 59 -0.44 -3.77 8.52
C LEU A 59 0.32 -5.04 8.14
N HIS A 60 -0.02 -6.16 8.76
CA HIS A 60 0.57 -7.45 8.42
C HIS A 60 0.25 -7.87 6.98
N GLN A 61 -0.99 -7.65 6.54
CA GLN A 61 -1.37 -7.91 5.16
C GLN A 61 -0.61 -7.01 4.19
N LEU A 62 -0.50 -5.71 4.50
CA LEU A 62 0.28 -4.77 3.69
C LEU A 62 1.74 -5.22 3.57
N LYS A 63 2.35 -5.64 4.66
CA LYS A 63 3.71 -6.16 4.67
C LYS A 63 3.85 -7.38 3.75
N GLY A 64 2.80 -8.19 3.63
CA GLY A 64 2.82 -9.39 2.81
C GLY A 64 2.81 -9.12 1.31
N PHE A 65 2.05 -8.11 0.85
CA PHE A 65 1.93 -7.90 -0.60
C PHE A 65 2.75 -6.72 -1.14
N THR A 66 3.14 -5.74 -0.33
CA THR A 66 3.90 -4.60 -0.83
C THR A 66 5.24 -4.99 -1.50
N PRO A 67 5.95 -6.04 -1.05
CA PRO A 67 7.19 -6.43 -1.74
C PRO A 67 7.00 -6.83 -3.20
N VAL A 68 5.81 -7.28 -3.57
CA VAL A 68 5.51 -7.67 -4.96
C VAL A 68 5.35 -6.46 -5.87
N PHE A 69 4.80 -5.35 -5.34
CA PHE A 69 4.36 -4.22 -6.15
C PHE A 69 5.13 -2.93 -5.92
N CYS A 70 5.89 -2.84 -4.84
CA CYS A 70 6.36 -1.54 -4.36
C CYS A 70 7.88 -1.46 -4.28
N VAL A 71 8.39 -0.22 -4.35
CA VAL A 71 9.82 0.05 -4.15
C VAL A 71 10.21 -0.24 -2.70
N ASP A 72 11.49 -0.53 -2.49
CA ASP A 72 12.01 -0.93 -1.18
C ASP A 72 11.76 0.08 -0.07
N SER A 73 11.83 1.37 -0.38
CA SER A 73 11.62 2.41 0.63
C SER A 73 10.23 2.32 1.26
N LEU A 74 9.21 2.03 0.46
CA LEU A 74 7.85 1.85 0.98
C LEU A 74 7.73 0.53 1.73
N VAL A 75 8.27 -0.55 1.18
CA VAL A 75 8.26 -1.87 1.84
C VAL A 75 8.88 -1.76 3.22
N ASP A 76 10.05 -1.14 3.33
CA ASP A 76 10.76 -1.00 4.60
C ASP A 76 9.95 -0.16 5.60
N HIS A 77 9.27 0.88 5.12
CA HIS A 77 8.42 1.71 5.97
C HIS A 77 7.23 0.91 6.52
N VAL A 78 6.57 0.13 5.66
CA VAL A 78 5.47 -0.74 6.10
C VAL A 78 5.95 -1.75 7.14
N VAL A 79 7.09 -2.39 6.89
CA VAL A 79 7.67 -3.37 7.83
C VAL A 79 7.93 -2.72 9.19
N ARG A 80 8.49 -1.51 9.19
CA ARG A 80 8.80 -0.79 10.44
C ARG A 80 7.53 -0.45 11.23
N VAL A 81 6.49 0.06 10.55
CA VAL A 81 5.25 0.42 11.23
C VAL A 81 4.52 -0.83 11.72
N GLU A 82 4.50 -1.89 10.92
CA GLU A 82 3.93 -3.18 11.35
C GLU A 82 4.66 -3.71 12.60
N GLY A 83 5.99 -3.62 12.62
CA GLY A 83 6.77 -4.01 13.79
C GLY A 83 6.41 -3.21 15.04
N LEU A 84 6.22 -1.90 14.89
CA LEU A 84 5.79 -1.04 16.01
C LEU A 84 4.41 -1.45 16.54
N SER A 85 3.51 -1.91 15.68
CA SER A 85 2.17 -2.33 16.12
C SER A 85 2.20 -3.52 17.07
N LYS A 86 3.31 -4.26 17.11
CA LYS A 86 3.46 -5.42 17.97
C LYS A 86 3.98 -5.07 19.37
N HIS A 87 4.65 -3.94 19.53
CA HIS A 87 5.39 -3.63 20.76
C HIS A 87 5.15 -2.24 21.30
N ALA A 88 4.75 -1.29 20.47
CA ALA A 88 4.67 0.11 20.85
C ALA A 88 3.32 0.47 21.46
N GLU A 89 3.32 1.58 22.19
CA GLU A 89 2.09 2.18 22.67
C GLU A 89 1.28 2.77 21.52
N THR A 90 -0.02 2.94 21.72
CA THR A 90 -0.95 3.49 20.73
C THR A 90 -0.47 4.83 20.18
N SER A 91 0.05 5.72 21.03
CA SER A 91 0.52 7.03 20.60
C SER A 91 1.72 6.93 19.65
N ALA A 92 2.64 6.01 19.91
CA ALA A 92 3.80 5.78 19.05
C ALA A 92 3.37 5.20 17.70
N LEU A 93 2.44 4.26 17.70
CA LEU A 93 1.90 3.69 16.47
C LEU A 93 1.18 4.77 15.65
N ARG A 94 0.36 5.60 16.31
CA ARG A 94 -0.37 6.68 15.65
C ARG A 94 0.59 7.66 14.98
N ALA A 95 1.66 8.06 15.68
CA ALA A 95 2.66 8.97 15.14
C ALA A 95 3.39 8.35 13.94
N ALA A 96 3.79 7.09 14.05
CA ALA A 96 4.48 6.39 12.97
C ALA A 96 3.57 6.21 11.75
N TYR A 97 2.32 5.83 11.96
CA TYR A 97 1.40 5.65 10.85
C TYR A 97 1.08 6.97 10.15
N SER A 98 1.08 8.09 10.88
CA SER A 98 0.84 9.40 10.26
C SER A 98 1.88 9.74 9.19
N GLN A 99 3.09 9.17 9.27
CA GLN A 99 4.13 9.32 8.27
C GLN A 99 3.96 8.34 7.10
N LEU A 100 3.41 7.16 7.36
CA LEU A 100 3.18 6.14 6.34
C LEU A 100 1.92 6.40 5.51
N ALA A 101 0.87 6.92 6.13
CA ALA A 101 -0.45 7.07 5.51
C ALA A 101 -0.41 7.82 4.17
N PRO A 102 0.29 8.97 4.04
CA PRO A 102 0.36 9.67 2.75
C PRO A 102 1.02 8.84 1.66
N GLN A 103 2.00 8.00 2.01
CA GLN A 103 2.68 7.15 1.04
C GLN A 103 1.77 6.04 0.54
N LEU A 104 0.99 5.43 1.42
CA LEU A 104 0.02 4.41 1.02
C LEU A 104 -1.09 5.00 0.16
N GLU A 105 -1.55 6.21 0.48
CA GLU A 105 -2.55 6.89 -0.32
C GLU A 105 -2.00 7.25 -1.70
N ALA A 106 -0.73 7.69 -1.77
CA ALA A 106 -0.07 7.94 -3.04
C ALA A 106 0.06 6.65 -3.86
N LEU A 107 0.39 5.53 -3.22
CA LEU A 107 0.43 4.23 -3.89
C LEU A 107 -0.94 3.90 -4.49
N ARG A 108 -2.01 4.09 -3.74
CA ARG A 108 -3.36 3.82 -4.23
C ARG A 108 -3.67 4.62 -5.49
N HIS A 109 -3.32 5.91 -5.49
CA HIS A 109 -3.49 6.78 -6.64
C HIS A 109 -2.65 6.33 -7.84
N GLU A 110 -1.42 5.87 -7.60
CA GLU A 110 -0.55 5.38 -8.66
C GLU A 110 -1.09 4.10 -9.29
N VAL A 111 -1.65 3.21 -8.49
CA VAL A 111 -2.29 1.99 -9.00
C VAL A 111 -3.49 2.35 -9.87
N LEU A 112 -4.35 3.25 -9.39
CA LEU A 112 -5.52 3.72 -10.15
C LEU A 112 -5.10 4.35 -11.48
N ALA A 113 -4.08 5.20 -11.47
CA ALA A 113 -3.58 5.86 -12.67
C ALA A 113 -3.05 4.83 -13.69
N HIS A 114 -2.31 3.83 -13.21
CA HIS A 114 -1.78 2.80 -14.08
C HIS A 114 -2.91 1.98 -14.73
N LEU A 115 -3.91 1.60 -13.94
CA LEU A 115 -5.06 0.85 -14.45
C LEU A 115 -5.85 1.67 -15.46
N ALA A 116 -6.00 2.97 -15.26
CA ALA A 116 -6.69 3.85 -16.20
C ALA A 116 -5.95 3.93 -17.54
N LEU A 117 -4.61 3.92 -17.52
CA LEU A 117 -3.81 3.93 -18.74
C LEU A 117 -3.93 2.62 -19.54
N GLN A 118 -4.15 1.50 -18.85
CA GLN A 118 -4.26 0.19 -19.50
C GLN A 118 -5.67 -0.09 -20.02
N ASN A 119 -6.67 0.65 -19.56
CA ASN A 119 -8.06 0.51 -19.95
C ASN A 119 -8.64 1.86 -20.41
N PRO A 120 -8.10 2.45 -21.49
CA PRO A 120 -8.68 3.70 -22.00
C PRO A 120 -10.01 3.38 -22.67
N THR A 121 -11.08 3.93 -22.15
CA THR A 121 -12.39 3.89 -22.79
C THR A 121 -12.68 5.21 -23.43
#